data_c886e4197d029b27a0d641997d6eaf7d
#
_entry.id   c886e4197d029b27a0d641997d6eaf7d
#
_cell.length_a   1.000
_cell.length_b   1.000
_cell.length_c   1.000
_cell.angle_alpha   90.00
_cell.angle_beta   90.00
_cell.angle_gamma   90.00
#
_symmetry.space_group_name_H-M   'P 1'
#
loop_
_entity.id
_entity.type
_entity.pdbx_description
1 polymer ?
#
loop_
_entity_poly.entity_id
_entity_poly.type
_entity_poly.pdbx_seq_one_letter_code
_entity_poly.pdbx_strand_id
1 'polypeptide(L)'
;LLTRKAKALADAGLKRITVSLDALDDATFRAMNDVDFPVADVMAGIDAALAAGLAPLKVNMVVKRGTNDGEIVPMARFFRDHYGSQVVLRFIEFMDVGETNGWRMDHVLPSAEVIERLAAVYPIEPLDAQYAGETAERWRYVDGGGEVGVISSVTQAFCRDCNRARLSTEGKLYLCLFATQGHDLRHLLREADASDAQIAGALAEIWRARADRYSELRSAGTPQQGGGARKVEMHYIGG
;
A
#
# COMPACT_ATOMS: atom_id res chain seq x y z
N LEU A 1 -10.58 -6.66 14.77
CA LEU A 1 -10.00 -5.68 15.69
C LEU A 1 -10.54 -4.27 15.41
N LEU A 2 -10.59 -3.84 14.14
CA LEU A 2 -11.03 -2.49 13.74
C LEU A 2 -12.45 -2.18 14.23
N THR A 3 -13.38 -3.12 14.11
CA THR A 3 -14.75 -3.01 14.62
C THR A 3 -14.83 -2.51 16.07
N ARG A 4 -13.91 -2.98 16.93
CA ARG A 4 -13.85 -2.61 18.35
C ARG A 4 -13.06 -1.33 18.64
N LYS A 5 -12.19 -0.90 17.72
CA LYS A 5 -11.22 0.18 17.95
C LYS A 5 -11.50 1.44 17.16
N ALA A 6 -12.33 1.38 16.09
CA ALA A 6 -12.54 2.51 15.18
C ALA A 6 -12.94 3.79 15.91
N LYS A 7 -13.94 3.73 16.79
CA LYS A 7 -14.39 4.89 17.57
C LYS A 7 -13.28 5.44 18.46
N ALA A 8 -12.61 4.62 19.24
CA ALA A 8 -11.54 5.07 20.14
C ALA A 8 -10.37 5.70 19.37
N LEU A 9 -10.04 5.16 18.18
CA LEU A 9 -9.01 5.73 17.31
C LEU A 9 -9.44 7.10 16.76
N ALA A 10 -10.69 7.24 16.33
CA ALA A 10 -11.24 8.53 15.88
C ALA A 10 -11.25 9.56 17.02
N ASP A 11 -11.71 9.17 18.23
CA ASP A 11 -11.71 10.01 19.42
C ASP A 11 -10.29 10.45 19.82
N ALA A 12 -9.29 9.59 19.61
CA ALA A 12 -7.88 9.91 19.82
C ALA A 12 -7.25 10.79 18.71
N GLY A 13 -8.04 11.18 17.70
CA GLY A 13 -7.62 12.10 16.65
C GLY A 13 -7.20 11.46 15.33
N LEU A 14 -7.36 10.15 15.16
CA LEU A 14 -7.13 9.51 13.86
C LEU A 14 -8.08 10.13 12.83
N LYS A 15 -7.55 10.49 11.64
CA LYS A 15 -8.33 11.14 10.59
C LYS A 15 -8.61 10.24 9.40
N ARG A 16 -7.73 9.29 9.11
CA ARG A 16 -7.80 8.46 7.91
C ARG A 16 -7.31 7.05 8.22
N ILE A 17 -7.86 6.08 7.52
CA ILE A 17 -7.44 4.68 7.63
C ILE A 17 -7.34 4.06 6.24
N THR A 18 -6.47 3.08 6.11
CA THR A 18 -6.40 2.21 4.94
C THR A 18 -6.62 0.77 5.41
N VAL A 19 -7.48 0.05 4.70
CA VAL A 19 -7.80 -1.35 4.95
C VAL A 19 -7.35 -2.18 3.76
N SER A 20 -6.78 -3.35 3.98
CA SER A 20 -6.44 -4.29 2.91
C SER A 20 -7.58 -5.28 2.70
N LEU A 21 -7.98 -5.48 1.45
CA LEU A 21 -8.97 -6.47 1.04
C LEU A 21 -8.71 -6.86 -0.42
N ASP A 22 -8.29 -8.09 -0.64
CA ASP A 22 -7.80 -8.56 -1.93
C ASP A 22 -8.85 -9.32 -2.76
N ALA A 23 -10.03 -9.60 -2.20
CA ALA A 23 -11.19 -10.19 -2.87
C ALA A 23 -12.46 -10.05 -2.02
N LEU A 24 -13.64 -10.20 -2.65
CA LEU A 24 -14.93 -10.35 -1.96
C LEU A 24 -15.26 -11.81 -1.64
N ASP A 25 -14.66 -12.74 -2.37
CA ASP A 25 -14.76 -14.17 -2.11
C ASP A 25 -13.76 -14.63 -1.06
N ASP A 26 -14.23 -15.33 -0.01
CA ASP A 26 -13.40 -15.79 1.09
C ASP A 26 -12.26 -16.73 0.66
N ALA A 27 -12.49 -17.60 -0.32
CA ALA A 27 -11.48 -18.54 -0.77
C ALA A 27 -10.32 -17.81 -1.47
N THR A 28 -10.65 -16.88 -2.38
CA THR A 28 -9.68 -16.03 -3.07
C THR A 28 -8.95 -15.11 -2.09
N PHE A 29 -9.67 -14.50 -1.14
CA PHE A 29 -9.08 -13.63 -0.12
C PHE A 29 -8.05 -14.36 0.75
N ARG A 30 -8.39 -15.58 1.23
CA ARG A 30 -7.49 -16.41 2.02
C ARG A 30 -6.28 -16.89 1.22
N ALA A 31 -6.46 -17.19 -0.06
CA ALA A 31 -5.36 -17.56 -0.95
C ALA A 31 -4.35 -16.42 -1.16
N MET A 32 -4.81 -15.15 -1.04
CA MET A 32 -3.95 -13.97 -1.19
C MET A 32 -3.20 -13.61 0.09
N ASN A 33 -3.82 -13.72 1.25
CA ASN A 33 -3.25 -13.22 2.52
C ASN A 33 -2.70 -14.29 3.46
N ASP A 34 -2.88 -15.57 3.12
CA ASP A 34 -2.39 -16.73 3.89
C ASP A 34 -2.85 -16.74 5.36
N VAL A 35 -4.02 -16.18 5.65
CA VAL A 35 -4.62 -16.20 7.00
C VAL A 35 -6.07 -16.65 6.96
N ASP A 36 -6.48 -17.37 7.98
CA ASP A 36 -7.88 -17.79 8.15
C ASP A 36 -8.72 -16.65 8.78
N PHE A 37 -9.06 -15.68 7.95
CA PHE A 37 -9.84 -14.52 8.35
C PHE A 37 -10.95 -14.26 7.33
N PRO A 38 -12.23 -14.15 7.73
CA PRO A 38 -13.32 -13.99 6.78
C PRO A 38 -13.43 -12.54 6.26
N VAL A 39 -13.80 -12.39 5.00
CA VAL A 39 -14.10 -11.10 4.37
C VAL A 39 -15.15 -10.31 5.16
N ALA A 40 -16.16 -10.99 5.72
CA ALA A 40 -17.21 -10.36 6.52
C ALA A 40 -16.66 -9.55 7.71
N ASP A 41 -15.59 -10.01 8.36
CA ASP A 41 -14.96 -9.27 9.46
C ASP A 41 -14.20 -8.03 9.00
N VAL A 42 -13.64 -8.07 7.78
CA VAL A 42 -13.01 -6.89 7.15
C VAL A 42 -14.10 -5.86 6.84
N MET A 43 -15.21 -6.31 6.23
CA MET A 43 -16.34 -5.44 5.88
C MET A 43 -16.96 -4.79 7.13
N ALA A 44 -17.20 -5.55 8.19
CA ALA A 44 -17.66 -5.01 9.47
C ALA A 44 -16.68 -3.97 10.05
N GLY A 45 -15.37 -4.15 9.81
CA GLY A 45 -14.34 -3.18 10.18
C GLY A 45 -14.42 -1.88 9.37
N ILE A 46 -14.68 -1.97 8.07
CA ILE A 46 -14.89 -0.83 7.17
C ILE A 46 -16.12 -0.04 7.63
N ASP A 47 -17.25 -0.70 7.85
CA ASP A 47 -18.48 -0.07 8.32
C ASP A 47 -18.29 0.65 9.64
N ALA A 48 -17.61 0.01 10.61
CA ALA A 48 -17.31 0.62 11.89
C ALA A 48 -16.39 1.84 11.77
N ALA A 49 -15.44 1.83 10.83
CA ALA A 49 -14.55 2.98 10.58
C ALA A 49 -15.33 4.16 9.96
N LEU A 50 -16.20 3.89 9.01
CA LEU A 50 -17.06 4.90 8.39
C LEU A 50 -18.04 5.49 9.42
N ALA A 51 -18.68 4.65 10.24
CA ALA A 51 -19.56 5.08 11.33
C ALA A 51 -18.81 5.94 12.38
N ALA A 52 -17.50 5.75 12.54
CA ALA A 52 -16.66 6.58 13.40
C ALA A 52 -16.16 7.87 12.74
N GLY A 53 -16.56 8.16 11.50
CA GLY A 53 -16.19 9.40 10.77
C GLY A 53 -14.81 9.34 10.11
N LEU A 54 -14.23 8.16 9.90
CA LEU A 54 -12.92 7.98 9.25
C LEU A 54 -13.04 7.92 7.71
N ALA A 55 -13.77 8.87 7.12
CA ALA A 55 -13.97 8.97 5.68
C ALA A 55 -13.15 10.13 5.08
N PRO A 56 -12.75 10.07 3.78
CA PRO A 56 -12.83 8.88 2.93
C PRO A 56 -11.84 7.79 3.37
N LEU A 57 -12.34 6.57 3.47
CA LEU A 57 -11.55 5.40 3.79
C LEU A 57 -10.88 4.86 2.51
N LYS A 58 -9.67 4.37 2.60
CA LYS A 58 -9.00 3.71 1.48
C LYS A 58 -9.01 2.20 1.66
N VAL A 59 -9.41 1.47 0.61
CA VAL A 59 -9.27 0.01 0.54
C VAL A 59 -8.19 -0.32 -0.47
N ASN A 60 -7.18 -1.08 -0.06
CA ASN A 60 -6.11 -1.55 -0.93
C ASN A 60 -6.38 -2.99 -1.35
N MET A 61 -6.31 -3.25 -2.65
CA MET A 61 -6.31 -4.57 -3.25
C MET A 61 -4.99 -4.78 -3.98
N VAL A 62 -4.17 -5.73 -3.56
CA VAL A 62 -3.03 -6.18 -4.34
C VAL A 62 -3.56 -7.11 -5.43
N VAL A 63 -3.24 -6.81 -6.69
CA VAL A 63 -3.70 -7.59 -7.84
C VAL A 63 -2.60 -8.54 -8.30
N LYS A 64 -2.89 -9.84 -8.23
CA LYS A 64 -2.02 -10.91 -8.70
C LYS A 64 -2.67 -11.62 -9.87
N ARG A 65 -2.03 -11.56 -11.05
CA ARG A 65 -2.51 -12.22 -12.28
C ARG A 65 -2.70 -13.72 -12.06
N GLY A 66 -3.85 -14.24 -12.49
CA GLY A 66 -4.20 -15.65 -12.36
C GLY A 66 -4.62 -16.09 -10.96
N THR A 67 -4.75 -15.15 -10.00
CA THR A 67 -5.21 -15.45 -8.63
C THR A 67 -6.48 -14.66 -8.30
N ASN A 68 -6.38 -13.33 -8.23
CA ASN A 68 -7.51 -12.46 -7.87
C ASN A 68 -7.81 -11.38 -8.92
N ASP A 69 -7.20 -11.42 -10.08
CA ASP A 69 -7.43 -10.43 -11.14
C ASP A 69 -8.85 -10.48 -11.72
N GLY A 70 -9.59 -11.58 -11.53
CA GLY A 70 -11.03 -11.65 -11.79
C GLY A 70 -11.89 -10.80 -10.86
N GLU A 71 -11.36 -10.44 -9.67
CA GLU A 71 -12.07 -9.64 -8.68
C GLU A 71 -12.04 -8.12 -8.96
N ILE A 72 -11.25 -7.63 -9.92
CA ILE A 72 -11.09 -6.19 -10.20
C ILE A 72 -12.45 -5.50 -10.40
N VAL A 73 -13.25 -5.97 -11.34
CA VAL A 73 -14.56 -5.37 -11.64
C VAL A 73 -15.60 -5.65 -10.55
N PRO A 74 -15.72 -6.86 -9.99
CA PRO A 74 -16.57 -7.13 -8.82
C PRO A 74 -16.29 -6.22 -7.63
N MET A 75 -15.02 -6.06 -7.25
CA MET A 75 -14.59 -5.16 -6.17
C MET A 75 -14.94 -3.69 -6.47
N ALA A 76 -14.62 -3.21 -7.67
CA ALA A 76 -14.93 -1.85 -8.06
C ALA A 76 -16.44 -1.58 -8.03
N ARG A 77 -17.25 -2.51 -8.55
CA ARG A 77 -18.72 -2.44 -8.53
C ARG A 77 -19.24 -2.38 -7.10
N PHE A 78 -18.78 -3.30 -6.26
CA PHE A 78 -19.22 -3.38 -4.87
C PHE A 78 -18.95 -2.09 -4.10
N PHE A 79 -17.71 -1.58 -4.10
CA PHE A 79 -17.36 -0.38 -3.36
C PHE A 79 -18.01 0.88 -3.90
N ARG A 80 -18.12 1.00 -5.23
CA ARG A 80 -18.84 2.10 -5.88
C ARG A 80 -20.33 2.13 -5.51
N ASP A 81 -21.00 0.99 -5.58
CA ASP A 81 -22.46 0.92 -5.43
C ASP A 81 -22.89 0.98 -3.94
N HIS A 82 -22.07 0.46 -3.00
CA HIS A 82 -22.40 0.45 -1.58
C HIS A 82 -21.90 1.67 -0.82
N TYR A 83 -20.71 2.21 -1.17
CA TYR A 83 -20.06 3.25 -0.37
C TYR A 83 -19.83 4.56 -1.14
N GLY A 84 -19.89 4.56 -2.46
CA GLY A 84 -19.69 5.73 -3.29
C GLY A 84 -18.39 6.47 -2.94
N SER A 85 -18.47 7.77 -2.72
CA SER A 85 -17.31 8.62 -2.40
C SER A 85 -16.74 8.43 -0.98
N GLN A 86 -17.38 7.62 -0.13
CA GLN A 86 -16.88 7.36 1.23
C GLN A 86 -15.69 6.40 1.25
N VAL A 87 -15.54 5.57 0.20
CA VAL A 87 -14.44 4.61 0.07
C VAL A 87 -13.74 4.80 -1.27
N VAL A 88 -12.41 4.88 -1.23
CA VAL A 88 -11.56 4.88 -2.42
C VAL A 88 -10.89 3.51 -2.53
N LEU A 89 -11.30 2.71 -3.50
CA LEU A 89 -10.65 1.44 -3.83
C LEU A 89 -9.35 1.71 -4.60
N ARG A 90 -8.24 1.10 -4.19
CA ARG A 90 -6.94 1.24 -4.83
C ARG A 90 -6.37 -0.12 -5.20
N PHE A 91 -6.08 -0.31 -6.46
CA PHE A 91 -5.42 -1.51 -6.99
C PHE A 91 -3.91 -1.31 -6.98
N ILE A 92 -3.18 -2.28 -6.46
CA ILE A 92 -1.73 -2.24 -6.32
C ILE A 92 -1.14 -3.39 -7.13
N GLU A 93 -0.17 -3.13 -7.97
CA GLU A 93 0.57 -4.19 -8.66
C GLU A 93 1.28 -5.10 -7.67
N PHE A 94 1.22 -6.42 -7.90
CA PHE A 94 1.88 -7.42 -7.07
C PHE A 94 3.40 -7.22 -7.09
N MET A 95 3.97 -7.00 -5.90
CA MET A 95 5.38 -6.64 -5.72
C MET A 95 6.18 -7.76 -5.06
N ASP A 96 7.48 -7.78 -5.33
CA ASP A 96 8.48 -8.66 -4.73
C ASP A 96 8.94 -8.19 -3.34
N VAL A 97 7.99 -7.90 -2.45
CA VAL A 97 8.26 -7.50 -1.06
C VAL A 97 8.72 -8.69 -0.24
N GLY A 98 9.76 -8.50 0.59
CA GLY A 98 10.37 -9.61 1.31
C GLY A 98 10.96 -10.68 0.37
N GLU A 99 10.99 -11.92 0.83
CA GLU A 99 11.54 -13.04 0.05
C GLU A 99 10.61 -14.27 0.01
N THR A 100 9.48 -14.22 0.72
CA THR A 100 8.63 -15.39 0.96
C THR A 100 7.38 -15.44 0.09
N ASN A 101 7.05 -14.38 -0.66
CA ASN A 101 5.78 -14.27 -1.38
C ASN A 101 5.75 -14.95 -2.77
N GLY A 102 6.84 -15.59 -3.19
CA GLY A 102 6.92 -16.30 -4.48
C GLY A 102 6.69 -15.42 -5.71
N TRP A 103 7.10 -14.16 -5.64
CA TRP A 103 6.89 -13.20 -6.70
C TRP A 103 7.57 -13.59 -8.02
N ARG A 104 6.86 -13.39 -9.12
CA ARG A 104 7.34 -13.52 -10.50
C ARG A 104 6.73 -12.41 -11.35
N MET A 105 7.46 -11.96 -12.36
CA MET A 105 6.99 -10.89 -13.25
C MET A 105 5.71 -11.28 -14.03
N ASP A 106 5.54 -12.53 -14.39
CA ASP A 106 4.35 -13.04 -15.08
C ASP A 106 3.07 -13.02 -14.20
N HIS A 107 3.23 -12.89 -12.88
CA HIS A 107 2.12 -12.66 -11.94
C HIS A 107 1.73 -11.18 -11.79
N VAL A 108 2.49 -10.27 -12.39
CA VAL A 108 2.16 -8.85 -12.35
C VAL A 108 1.09 -8.52 -13.38
N LEU A 109 0.00 -7.92 -12.92
CA LEU A 109 -0.98 -7.28 -13.80
C LEU A 109 -0.69 -5.78 -13.85
N PRO A 110 -0.32 -5.22 -15.03
CA PRO A 110 -0.06 -3.78 -15.14
C PRO A 110 -1.26 -2.93 -14.75
N SER A 111 -1.03 -1.82 -14.09
CA SER A 111 -2.10 -0.88 -13.71
C SER A 111 -2.90 -0.38 -14.92
N ALA A 112 -2.27 -0.22 -16.09
CA ALA A 112 -2.96 0.12 -17.33
C ALA A 112 -4.05 -0.89 -17.68
N GLU A 113 -3.79 -2.20 -17.52
CA GLU A 113 -4.78 -3.27 -17.76
C GLU A 113 -5.92 -3.22 -16.74
N VAL A 114 -5.66 -2.83 -15.48
CA VAL A 114 -6.72 -2.60 -14.48
C VAL A 114 -7.64 -1.48 -14.95
N ILE A 115 -7.07 -0.36 -15.39
CA ILE A 115 -7.84 0.79 -15.89
C ILE A 115 -8.63 0.42 -17.15
N GLU A 116 -8.05 -0.32 -18.09
CA GLU A 116 -8.76 -0.82 -19.27
C GLU A 116 -9.98 -1.66 -18.91
N ARG A 117 -9.83 -2.61 -17.97
CA ARG A 117 -10.93 -3.46 -17.49
C ARG A 117 -12.05 -2.64 -16.82
N LEU A 118 -11.70 -1.62 -16.05
CA LEU A 118 -12.66 -0.73 -15.42
C LEU A 118 -13.36 0.17 -16.44
N ALA A 119 -12.61 0.75 -17.39
CA ALA A 119 -13.13 1.63 -18.43
C ALA A 119 -14.08 0.90 -19.39
N ALA A 120 -13.91 -0.42 -19.56
CA ALA A 120 -14.85 -1.24 -20.34
C ALA A 120 -16.25 -1.35 -19.70
N VAL A 121 -16.37 -1.06 -18.39
CA VAL A 121 -17.65 -1.19 -17.65
C VAL A 121 -18.19 0.16 -17.20
N TYR A 122 -17.30 1.09 -16.84
CA TYR A 122 -17.64 2.40 -16.28
C TYR A 122 -16.92 3.52 -17.01
N PRO A 123 -17.60 4.62 -17.36
CA PRO A 123 -16.91 5.85 -17.75
C PRO A 123 -16.07 6.37 -16.60
N ILE A 124 -14.75 6.38 -16.76
CA ILE A 124 -13.79 6.91 -15.77
C ILE A 124 -12.85 7.91 -16.44
N GLU A 125 -12.41 8.89 -15.70
CA GLU A 125 -11.44 9.89 -16.17
C GLU A 125 -10.34 10.14 -15.13
N PRO A 126 -9.11 10.45 -15.57
CA PRO A 126 -8.00 10.70 -14.67
C PRO A 126 -8.20 11.98 -13.86
N LEU A 127 -7.65 11.98 -12.65
CA LEU A 127 -7.56 13.14 -11.76
C LEU A 127 -6.11 13.51 -11.50
N ASP A 128 -5.85 14.80 -11.33
CA ASP A 128 -4.54 15.28 -10.90
C ASP A 128 -4.16 14.77 -9.51
N ALA A 129 -2.86 14.62 -9.28
CA ALA A 129 -2.34 14.28 -7.96
C ALA A 129 -2.69 15.37 -6.93
N GLN A 130 -3.08 14.97 -5.73
CA GLN A 130 -3.42 15.90 -4.65
C GLN A 130 -2.19 16.56 -4.01
N TYR A 131 -1.05 15.89 -4.07
CA TYR A 131 0.21 16.37 -3.50
C TYR A 131 1.42 15.70 -4.19
N ALA A 132 2.56 16.35 -4.13
CA ALA A 132 3.81 15.80 -4.67
C ALA A 132 4.19 14.48 -3.95
N GLY A 133 4.51 13.45 -4.73
CA GLY A 133 4.83 12.12 -4.23
C GLY A 133 3.61 11.25 -3.89
N GLU A 134 2.41 11.62 -4.32
CA GLU A 134 1.25 10.73 -4.26
C GLU A 134 1.54 9.47 -5.07
N THR A 135 1.33 8.30 -4.45
CA THR A 135 1.71 7.01 -5.07
C THR A 135 0.64 6.42 -5.96
N ALA A 136 -0.61 6.84 -5.77
CA ALA A 136 -1.75 6.35 -6.53
C ALA A 136 -2.08 7.33 -7.66
N GLU A 137 -2.13 6.85 -8.88
CA GLU A 137 -2.81 7.54 -9.97
C GLU A 137 -4.30 7.45 -9.70
N ARG A 138 -4.99 8.59 -9.71
CA ARG A 138 -6.40 8.71 -9.32
C ARG A 138 -7.29 8.80 -10.53
N TRP A 139 -8.46 8.17 -10.43
CA TRP A 139 -9.50 8.18 -11.45
C TRP A 139 -10.85 8.37 -10.78
N ARG A 140 -11.75 9.12 -11.41
CA ARG A 140 -13.12 9.27 -10.92
C ARG A 140 -14.11 8.62 -11.87
N TYR A 141 -15.19 8.11 -11.30
CA TYR A 141 -16.36 7.71 -12.08
C TYR A 141 -17.11 8.96 -12.55
N VAL A 142 -17.34 9.08 -13.86
CA VAL A 142 -17.96 10.28 -14.47
C VAL A 142 -19.40 10.50 -13.95
N ASP A 143 -20.08 9.43 -13.56
CA ASP A 143 -21.44 9.44 -13.05
C ASP A 143 -21.55 9.78 -11.54
N GLY A 144 -20.44 10.16 -10.89
CA GLY A 144 -20.42 10.53 -9.48
C GLY A 144 -20.28 9.35 -8.51
N GLY A 145 -19.95 8.14 -8.98
CA GLY A 145 -19.75 6.94 -8.16
C GLY A 145 -18.51 6.94 -7.26
N GLY A 146 -17.83 8.08 -7.08
CA GLY A 146 -16.64 8.21 -6.27
C GLY A 146 -15.35 8.08 -7.08
N GLU A 147 -14.29 7.60 -6.42
CA GLU A 147 -12.94 7.50 -7.00
C GLU A 147 -12.39 6.09 -6.90
N VAL A 148 -11.50 5.76 -7.83
CA VAL A 148 -10.66 4.58 -7.82
C VAL A 148 -9.21 5.00 -8.06
N GLY A 149 -8.24 4.21 -7.58
CA GLY A 149 -6.83 4.49 -7.80
C GLY A 149 -6.06 3.26 -8.24
N VAL A 150 -4.91 3.49 -8.89
CA VAL A 150 -3.94 2.43 -9.20
C VAL A 150 -2.56 2.82 -8.68
N ILE A 151 -1.78 1.85 -8.22
CA ILE A 151 -0.41 2.04 -7.74
C ILE A 151 0.51 1.17 -8.57
N SER A 152 1.17 1.79 -9.55
CA SER A 152 2.01 1.15 -10.56
C SER A 152 3.42 0.90 -10.03
N SER A 153 3.54 0.09 -8.97
CA SER A 153 4.80 -0.12 -8.23
C SER A 153 5.85 -0.89 -9.02
N VAL A 154 5.47 -1.57 -10.09
CA VAL A 154 6.33 -2.44 -10.90
C VAL A 154 6.51 -1.88 -12.30
N THR A 155 5.42 -1.56 -12.99
CA THR A 155 5.46 -1.18 -14.42
C THR A 155 5.75 0.31 -14.63
N GLN A 156 5.43 1.17 -13.64
CA GLN A 156 5.70 2.61 -13.66
C GLN A 156 6.26 3.06 -12.30
N ALA A 157 7.48 2.61 -11.99
CA ALA A 157 8.07 2.87 -10.69
C ALA A 157 8.29 4.38 -10.43
N PHE A 158 7.92 4.83 -9.24
CA PHE A 158 7.96 6.24 -8.80
C PHE A 158 9.04 6.49 -7.73
N CYS A 159 10.20 5.83 -7.83
CA CYS A 159 11.27 5.91 -6.82
C CYS A 159 11.80 7.34 -6.62
N ARG A 160 11.84 8.15 -7.67
CA ARG A 160 12.37 9.52 -7.62
C ARG A 160 11.52 10.46 -6.76
N ASP A 161 10.20 10.28 -6.82
CA ASP A 161 9.24 11.12 -6.09
C ASP A 161 8.80 10.49 -4.75
N CYS A 162 9.40 9.34 -4.38
CA CYS A 162 9.04 8.63 -3.18
C CYS A 162 9.54 9.36 -1.93
N ASN A 163 8.64 9.80 -1.09
CA ASN A 163 8.89 10.51 0.17
C ASN A 163 8.56 9.68 1.42
N ARG A 164 8.56 8.35 1.30
CA ARG A 164 8.15 7.44 2.39
C ARG A 164 9.36 6.91 3.14
N ALA A 165 9.21 6.83 4.45
CA ALA A 165 10.12 6.15 5.36
C ALA A 165 9.34 5.22 6.29
N ARG A 166 10.01 4.26 6.88
CA ARG A 166 9.46 3.31 7.85
C ARG A 166 10.39 3.20 9.04
N LEU A 167 9.83 3.19 10.23
CA LEU A 167 10.57 2.98 11.46
C LEU A 167 10.18 1.62 12.04
N SER A 168 11.14 0.73 12.20
CA SER A 168 10.90 -0.56 12.86
C SER A 168 10.74 -0.39 14.36
N THR A 169 10.18 -1.40 15.01
CA THR A 169 10.05 -1.46 16.49
C THR A 169 11.40 -1.46 17.21
N GLU A 170 12.46 -1.83 16.51
CA GLU A 170 13.85 -1.78 17.02
C GLU A 170 14.51 -0.41 16.86
N GLY A 171 13.83 0.58 16.29
CA GLY A 171 14.36 1.92 16.08
C GLY A 171 15.25 2.08 14.85
N LYS A 172 15.08 1.24 13.83
CA LYS A 172 15.77 1.39 12.55
C LYS A 172 14.89 2.08 11.52
N LEU A 173 15.43 3.10 10.87
CA LEU A 173 14.76 3.84 9.78
C LEU A 173 15.10 3.21 8.43
N TYR A 174 14.07 2.88 7.67
CA TYR A 174 14.15 2.34 6.31
C TYR A 174 13.55 3.34 5.33
N LEU A 175 14.28 3.68 4.28
CA LEU A 175 13.85 4.65 3.27
C LEU A 175 13.20 3.99 2.05
N CYS A 176 13.28 2.67 1.94
CA CYS A 176 12.70 1.89 0.86
C CYS A 176 11.99 0.65 1.39
N LEU A 177 10.88 0.26 0.75
CA LEU A 177 10.15 -0.98 1.05
C LEU A 177 11.01 -2.22 0.78
N PHE A 178 11.95 -2.13 -0.15
CA PHE A 178 12.85 -3.21 -0.57
C PHE A 178 14.25 -3.10 0.07
N ALA A 179 14.38 -2.32 1.13
CA ALA A 179 15.65 -2.14 1.80
C ALA A 179 16.15 -3.46 2.42
N THR A 180 17.45 -3.66 2.38
CA THR A 180 18.15 -4.77 3.03
C THR A 180 18.74 -4.37 4.38
N GLN A 181 18.91 -3.06 4.61
CA GLN A 181 19.46 -2.50 5.83
C GLN A 181 18.71 -1.22 6.22
N GLY A 182 18.63 -0.94 7.51
CA GLY A 182 18.06 0.28 8.07
C GLY A 182 19.11 1.09 8.85
N HIS A 183 18.87 2.40 8.95
CA HIS A 183 19.69 3.30 9.74
C HIS A 183 19.27 3.21 11.20
N ASP A 184 20.22 2.90 12.09
CA ASP A 184 19.97 2.80 13.54
C ASP A 184 19.78 4.20 14.15
N LEU A 185 18.55 4.53 14.53
CA LEU A 185 18.22 5.75 15.26
C LEU A 185 18.22 5.55 16.77
N ARG A 186 18.20 4.30 17.24
CA ARG A 186 18.12 4.00 18.67
C ARG A 186 19.35 4.51 19.42
N HIS A 187 20.53 4.37 18.82
CA HIS A 187 21.77 4.91 19.38
C HIS A 187 21.66 6.42 19.64
N LEU A 188 21.20 7.19 18.67
CA LEU A 188 21.01 8.64 18.83
C LEU A 188 19.99 8.98 19.90
N LEU A 189 18.89 8.19 19.98
CA LEU A 189 17.77 8.48 20.88
C LEU A 189 18.00 8.02 22.33
N ARG A 190 18.91 7.07 22.57
CA ARG A 190 19.03 6.36 23.85
C ARG A 190 20.44 6.40 24.46
N GLU A 191 21.48 6.47 23.65
CA GLU A 191 22.86 6.28 24.07
C GLU A 191 23.71 7.53 23.91
N ALA A 192 23.47 8.36 22.92
CA ALA A 192 24.25 9.52 22.57
C ALA A 192 23.83 10.82 23.29
N ASP A 193 22.79 10.79 24.12
CA ASP A 193 22.17 11.97 24.75
C ASP A 193 21.99 13.15 23.75
N ALA A 194 21.55 12.80 22.55
CA ALA A 194 21.46 13.73 21.44
C ALA A 194 20.26 14.68 21.63
N SER A 195 20.47 15.96 21.38
CA SER A 195 19.40 16.96 21.33
C SER A 195 18.47 16.73 20.10
N ASP A 196 17.26 17.27 20.16
CA ASP A 196 16.29 17.22 19.02
C ASP A 196 16.89 17.79 17.73
N ALA A 197 17.73 18.83 17.82
CA ALA A 197 18.42 19.42 16.67
C ALA A 197 19.43 18.46 16.04
N GLN A 198 20.16 17.70 16.86
CA GLN A 198 21.11 16.69 16.38
C GLN A 198 20.37 15.51 15.73
N ILE A 199 19.26 15.06 16.32
CA ILE A 199 18.42 14.01 15.75
C ILE A 199 17.83 14.47 14.42
N ALA A 200 17.27 15.67 14.34
CA ALA A 200 16.75 16.25 13.09
C ALA A 200 17.84 16.39 12.02
N GLY A 201 19.05 16.80 12.42
CA GLY A 201 20.21 16.88 11.52
C GLY A 201 20.58 15.52 10.93
N ALA A 202 20.69 14.50 11.78
CA ALA A 202 20.99 13.12 11.36
C ALA A 202 19.91 12.56 10.41
N LEU A 203 18.63 12.77 10.72
CA LEU A 203 17.53 12.39 9.83
C LEU A 203 17.61 13.09 8.46
N ALA A 204 17.93 14.39 8.45
CA ALA A 204 18.08 15.15 7.23
C ALA A 204 19.27 14.65 6.39
N GLU A 205 20.38 14.27 7.00
CA GLU A 205 21.55 13.69 6.32
C GLU A 205 21.22 12.32 5.71
N ILE A 206 20.59 11.43 6.49
CA ILE A 206 20.11 10.12 6.02
C ILE A 206 19.21 10.31 4.79
N TRP A 207 18.28 11.27 4.84
CA TRP A 207 17.36 11.53 3.77
C TRP A 207 18.03 12.10 2.51
N ARG A 208 18.98 13.03 2.66
CA ARG A 208 19.74 13.60 1.54
C ARG A 208 20.63 12.57 0.84
N ALA A 209 21.17 11.62 1.62
CA ALA A 209 22.02 10.55 1.10
C ALA A 209 21.21 9.41 0.43
N ARG A 210 19.90 9.49 0.43
CA ARG A 210 19.02 8.46 -0.13
C ARG A 210 19.27 8.23 -1.63
N ALA A 211 19.60 6.98 -1.98
CA ALA A 211 19.82 6.54 -3.35
C ALA A 211 18.94 5.33 -3.74
N ASP A 212 17.93 5.03 -2.95
CA ASP A 212 17.05 3.88 -3.15
C ASP A 212 16.23 4.01 -4.43
N ARG A 213 16.46 3.12 -5.39
CA ARG A 213 15.77 3.08 -6.69
C ARG A 213 15.43 1.65 -7.10
N TYR A 214 15.19 0.78 -6.14
CA TYR A 214 15.00 -0.65 -6.40
C TYR A 214 13.95 -0.92 -7.47
N SER A 215 12.76 -0.35 -7.37
CA SER A 215 11.66 -0.60 -8.32
C SER A 215 11.97 -0.13 -9.74
N GLU A 216 12.72 0.97 -9.91
CA GLU A 216 13.18 1.46 -11.22
C GLU A 216 14.27 0.55 -11.83
N LEU A 217 15.10 -0.05 -10.99
CA LEU A 217 16.21 -0.90 -11.40
C LEU A 217 15.80 -2.38 -11.53
N ARG A 218 14.58 -2.72 -11.10
CA ARG A 218 14.05 -4.08 -11.26
C ARG A 218 13.98 -4.45 -12.73
N SER A 219 14.56 -5.59 -13.09
CA SER A 219 14.48 -6.15 -14.44
C SER A 219 13.70 -7.46 -14.44
N ALA A 220 13.13 -7.81 -15.59
CA ALA A 220 12.44 -9.09 -15.79
C ALA A 220 13.34 -10.33 -15.50
N GLY A 221 14.65 -10.14 -15.59
CA GLY A 221 15.65 -11.16 -15.31
C GLY A 221 16.29 -11.03 -13.92
N THR A 222 15.78 -10.17 -13.01
CA THR A 222 16.28 -10.18 -11.64
C THR A 222 15.71 -11.42 -10.94
N PRO A 223 16.45 -12.54 -10.86
CA PRO A 223 16.05 -13.62 -10.00
C PRO A 223 16.11 -13.08 -8.58
N GLN A 224 15.36 -13.65 -7.68
CA GLN A 224 15.70 -13.64 -6.26
C GLN A 224 17.07 -14.33 -6.15
N GLN A 225 18.14 -13.60 -6.43
CA GLN A 225 19.47 -14.18 -6.41
C GLN A 225 19.91 -14.29 -4.97
N GLY A 226 20.02 -15.52 -4.50
CA GLY A 226 20.70 -15.89 -3.28
C GLY A 226 22.19 -15.54 -3.31
N GLY A 227 22.51 -14.25 -3.26
CA GLY A 227 23.88 -13.73 -3.24
C GLY A 227 23.95 -12.31 -2.70
N GLY A 228 22.80 -11.62 -2.58
CA GLY A 228 22.69 -10.31 -1.96
C GLY A 228 22.17 -10.38 -0.52
N ALA A 229 22.32 -9.31 0.24
CA ALA A 229 21.67 -9.18 1.55
C ALA A 229 20.16 -9.34 1.40
N ARG A 230 19.53 -10.17 2.26
CA ARG A 230 18.09 -10.44 2.23
C ARG A 230 17.31 -9.15 2.41
N LYS A 231 16.24 -8.99 1.64
CA LYS A 231 15.27 -7.91 1.86
C LYS A 231 14.63 -8.08 3.23
N VAL A 232 14.36 -6.97 3.88
CA VAL A 232 13.61 -6.98 5.14
C VAL A 232 12.15 -7.30 4.82
N GLU A 233 11.56 -8.21 5.57
CA GLU A 233 10.16 -8.57 5.41
C GLU A 233 9.25 -7.37 5.73
N MET A 234 8.20 -7.19 4.92
CA MET A 234 7.31 -6.03 5.01
C MET A 234 6.66 -5.89 6.39
N HIS A 235 6.24 -7.02 6.99
CA HIS A 235 5.62 -7.03 8.32
C HIS A 235 6.56 -6.56 9.44
N TYR A 236 7.87 -6.69 9.26
CA TYR A 236 8.88 -6.23 10.23
C TYR A 236 9.05 -4.70 10.23
N ILE A 237 8.82 -4.06 9.09
CA ILE A 237 8.99 -2.60 8.93
C ILE A 237 7.65 -1.86 8.82
N GLY A 238 6.55 -2.47 9.27
CA GLY A 238 5.24 -1.83 9.35
C GLY A 238 4.57 -1.57 8.00
N GLY A 239 4.72 -2.50 7.08
CA GLY A 239 4.06 -2.46 5.77
C GLY A 239 2.73 -3.17 5.76
#